data_f2139d06534917457dcd4dbaf1c1db43
#
_entry.id   f2139d06534917457dcd4dbaf1c1db43
#
_cell.length_a   1.000
_cell.length_b   1.000
_cell.length_c   1.000
_cell.angle_alpha   90.00
_cell.angle_beta   90.00
_cell.angle_gamma   90.00
#
_symmetry.space_group_name_H-M   'P 1'
#
loop_
_entity.id
_entity.type
_entity.pdbx_description
1 polymer ?
#
loop_
_entity_poly.entity_id
_entity_poly.type
_entity_poly.pdbx_seq_one_letter_code
_entity_poly.pdbx_strand_id
1 'polypeptide(L)'
;MVLGMSLQTFTFVHVLLSLMGIGSGFIVVFGLLSSKRLNGWTLLFLVTTVLTSATGFLFPVERLLPSHIVAILSLVALTIAILARYRFHMAGAWRTTYVVGAVIALYFNCFVGVVQAFEKVPTLKALAPTQKEPPFLVAQLVVLAIFVALGIIAARRFRSVSMLPA
;
A
#
# COMPACT_ATOMS: atom_id res chain seq x y z
N MET A 1 -19.34 -5.99 -18.13
CA MET A 1 -18.02 -6.60 -18.38
C MET A 1 -16.96 -5.51 -18.19
N VAL A 2 -15.83 -5.82 -17.56
CA VAL A 2 -14.71 -4.89 -17.34
C VAL A 2 -13.48 -5.53 -17.98
N LEU A 3 -12.84 -4.84 -18.94
CA LEU A 3 -11.70 -5.37 -19.71
C LEU A 3 -11.95 -6.76 -20.34
N GLY A 4 -13.17 -7.02 -20.82
CA GLY A 4 -13.55 -8.30 -21.41
C GLY A 4 -13.84 -9.44 -20.41
N MET A 5 -13.69 -9.18 -19.10
CA MET A 5 -13.94 -10.15 -18.04
C MET A 5 -15.30 -9.94 -17.37
N SER A 6 -15.84 -11.00 -16.74
CA SER A 6 -16.97 -10.85 -15.84
C SER A 6 -16.58 -9.97 -14.63
N LEU A 7 -17.53 -9.27 -14.02
CA LEU A 7 -17.26 -8.45 -12.83
C LEU A 7 -16.68 -9.30 -11.69
N GLN A 8 -17.15 -10.54 -11.55
CA GLN A 8 -16.64 -11.46 -10.53
C GLN A 8 -15.17 -11.82 -10.76
N THR A 9 -14.80 -12.17 -12.00
CA THR A 9 -13.41 -12.48 -12.37
C THR A 9 -12.50 -11.25 -12.16
N PHE A 10 -12.97 -10.08 -12.58
CA PHE A 10 -12.24 -8.83 -12.40
C PHE A 10 -12.00 -8.52 -10.92
N THR A 11 -13.03 -8.67 -10.08
CA THR A 11 -12.93 -8.50 -8.63
C THR A 11 -11.92 -9.48 -8.03
N PHE A 12 -11.95 -10.74 -8.44
CA PHE A 12 -10.99 -11.76 -7.97
C PHE A 12 -9.54 -11.37 -8.31
N VAL A 13 -9.28 -10.96 -9.55
CA VAL A 13 -7.95 -10.51 -10.00
C VAL A 13 -7.50 -9.28 -9.20
N HIS A 14 -8.38 -8.30 -9.02
CA HIS A 14 -8.08 -7.10 -8.23
C HIS A 14 -7.73 -7.43 -6.77
N VAL A 15 -8.49 -8.31 -6.12
CA VAL A 15 -8.22 -8.76 -4.75
C VAL A 15 -6.88 -9.50 -4.67
N LEU A 16 -6.59 -10.38 -5.64
CA LEU A 16 -5.32 -11.09 -5.69
C LEU A 16 -4.14 -10.12 -5.81
N LEU A 17 -4.23 -9.13 -6.70
CA LEU A 17 -3.22 -8.06 -6.83
C LEU A 17 -3.02 -7.30 -5.51
N SER A 18 -4.12 -6.96 -4.82
CA SER A 18 -4.06 -6.28 -3.51
C SER A 18 -3.34 -7.12 -2.46
N LEU A 19 -3.66 -8.40 -2.36
CA LEU A 19 -3.02 -9.30 -1.40
C LEU A 19 -1.54 -9.52 -1.71
N MET A 20 -1.17 -9.65 -2.99
CA MET A 20 0.23 -9.70 -3.42
C MET A 20 0.97 -8.40 -3.08
N GLY A 21 0.31 -7.25 -3.29
CA GLY A 21 0.85 -5.94 -2.91
C GLY A 21 1.07 -5.82 -1.40
N ILE A 22 0.11 -6.24 -0.58
CA ILE A 22 0.23 -6.23 0.87
C ILE A 22 1.36 -7.16 1.32
N GLY A 23 1.35 -8.42 0.87
CA GLY A 23 2.35 -9.42 1.28
C GLY A 23 3.79 -9.01 0.89
N SER A 24 3.99 -8.64 -0.37
CA SER A 24 5.31 -8.16 -0.85
C SER A 24 5.72 -6.85 -0.18
N GLY A 25 4.77 -5.96 0.10
CA GLY A 25 5.00 -4.70 0.80
C GLY A 25 5.51 -4.91 2.22
N PHE A 26 4.96 -5.85 2.98
CA PHE A 26 5.50 -6.20 4.31
C PHE A 26 6.94 -6.74 4.20
N ILE A 27 7.23 -7.62 3.23
CA ILE A 27 8.59 -8.12 3.00
C ILE A 27 9.55 -6.95 2.72
N VAL A 28 9.13 -5.98 1.90
CA VAL A 28 9.91 -4.78 1.60
C VAL A 28 10.13 -3.95 2.86
N VAL A 29 9.10 -3.67 3.65
CA VAL A 29 9.23 -2.86 4.88
C VAL A 29 10.17 -3.55 5.88
N PHE A 30 10.05 -4.86 6.10
CA PHE A 30 10.98 -5.60 6.95
C PHE A 30 12.42 -5.60 6.39
N GLY A 31 12.56 -5.63 5.06
CA GLY A 31 13.84 -5.40 4.40
C GLY A 31 14.43 -4.02 4.72
N LEU A 32 13.62 -2.97 4.67
CA LEU A 32 14.03 -1.61 5.00
C LEU A 32 14.45 -1.47 6.46
N LEU A 33 13.74 -2.11 7.39
CA LEU A 33 14.11 -2.17 8.81
C LEU A 33 15.48 -2.84 9.05
N SER A 34 15.85 -3.76 8.17
CA SER A 34 17.11 -4.51 8.19
C SER A 34 18.19 -3.92 7.26
N SER A 35 17.96 -2.70 6.72
CA SER A 35 18.82 -2.03 5.72
C SER A 35 19.10 -2.87 4.46
N LYS A 36 18.19 -3.77 4.07
CA LYS A 36 18.30 -4.61 2.88
C LYS A 36 17.50 -4.02 1.71
N ARG A 37 18.13 -4.00 0.53
CA ARG A 37 17.46 -3.61 -0.74
C ARG A 37 16.92 -4.86 -1.42
N LEU A 38 15.70 -5.22 -1.16
CA LEU A 38 15.05 -6.39 -1.76
C LEU A 38 14.47 -6.03 -3.13
N ASN A 39 15.34 -5.93 -4.16
CA ASN A 39 14.97 -5.37 -5.46
C ASN A 39 13.78 -6.08 -6.11
N GLY A 40 13.77 -7.42 -6.16
CA GLY A 40 12.67 -8.19 -6.75
C GLY A 40 11.35 -8.02 -5.99
N TRP A 41 11.39 -8.10 -4.65
CA TRP A 41 10.22 -7.87 -3.81
C TRP A 41 9.70 -6.43 -3.90
N THR A 42 10.61 -5.46 -4.01
CA THR A 42 10.23 -4.06 -4.21
C THR A 42 9.53 -3.87 -5.56
N LEU A 43 10.05 -4.45 -6.64
CA LEU A 43 9.41 -4.38 -7.94
C LEU A 43 8.02 -5.01 -7.91
N LEU A 44 7.89 -6.20 -7.33
CA LEU A 44 6.60 -6.87 -7.16
C LEU A 44 5.61 -6.00 -6.38
N PHE A 45 6.02 -5.45 -5.23
CA PHE A 45 5.22 -4.56 -4.41
C PHE A 45 4.74 -3.32 -5.19
N LEU A 46 5.66 -2.61 -5.82
CA LEU A 46 5.32 -1.38 -6.55
C LEU A 46 4.38 -1.66 -7.72
N VAL A 47 4.65 -2.69 -8.53
CA VAL A 47 3.83 -3.04 -9.69
C VAL A 47 2.43 -3.48 -9.25
N THR A 48 2.33 -4.39 -8.29
CA THR A 48 1.02 -4.89 -7.83
C THR A 48 0.20 -3.80 -7.15
N THR A 49 0.83 -2.90 -6.38
CA THR A 49 0.12 -1.80 -5.73
C THR A 49 -0.34 -0.72 -6.73
N VAL A 50 0.47 -0.43 -7.75
CA VAL A 50 0.05 0.46 -8.86
C VAL A 50 -1.14 -0.15 -9.60
N LEU A 51 -1.07 -1.44 -9.95
CA LEU A 51 -2.15 -2.13 -10.64
C LEU A 51 -3.43 -2.19 -9.79
N THR A 52 -3.30 -2.47 -8.48
CA THR A 52 -4.44 -2.44 -7.55
C THR A 52 -5.09 -1.07 -7.53
N SER A 53 -4.30 0.00 -7.37
CA SER A 53 -4.82 1.37 -7.32
C SER A 53 -5.47 1.76 -8.67
N ALA A 54 -4.84 1.45 -9.80
CA ALA A 54 -5.35 1.76 -11.12
C ALA A 54 -6.62 0.97 -11.46
N THR A 55 -6.65 -0.34 -11.18
CA THR A 55 -7.81 -1.19 -11.45
C THR A 55 -9.00 -0.85 -10.56
N GLY A 56 -8.78 -0.23 -9.40
CA GLY A 56 -9.84 0.28 -8.53
C GLY A 56 -10.77 1.28 -9.23
N PHE A 57 -10.26 2.07 -10.18
CA PHE A 57 -11.07 3.02 -10.97
C PHE A 57 -11.93 2.36 -12.06
N LEU A 58 -11.65 1.11 -12.40
CA LEU A 58 -12.37 0.41 -13.48
C LEU A 58 -13.64 -0.28 -12.98
N PHE A 59 -13.90 -0.29 -11.68
CA PHE A 59 -15.16 -0.80 -11.17
C PHE A 59 -16.32 0.11 -11.59
N PRO A 60 -17.44 -0.46 -12.05
CA PRO A 60 -18.60 0.32 -12.45
C PRO A 60 -19.25 0.96 -11.22
N VAL A 61 -19.11 2.26 -11.08
CA VAL A 61 -19.69 3.07 -10.00
C VAL A 61 -20.24 4.37 -10.58
N GLU A 62 -21.38 4.82 -10.05
CA GLU A 62 -22.06 6.04 -10.52
C GLU A 62 -21.46 7.33 -9.94
N ARG A 63 -20.64 7.21 -8.90
CA ARG A 63 -20.03 8.35 -8.19
C ARG A 63 -18.65 7.99 -7.62
N LEU A 64 -17.88 9.03 -7.34
CA LEU A 64 -16.60 8.86 -6.64
C LEU A 64 -16.83 8.31 -5.22
N LEU A 65 -16.22 7.17 -4.94
CA LEU A 65 -16.23 6.56 -3.62
C LEU A 65 -15.00 7.03 -2.81
N PRO A 66 -15.03 6.97 -1.47
CA PRO A 66 -13.86 7.24 -0.65
C PRO A 66 -12.63 6.40 -1.04
N SER A 67 -12.85 5.18 -1.54
CA SER A 67 -11.78 4.30 -2.04
C SER A 67 -11.02 4.89 -3.24
N HIS A 68 -11.67 5.68 -4.09
CA HIS A 68 -10.99 6.38 -5.20
C HIS A 68 -10.04 7.45 -4.70
N ILE A 69 -10.42 8.18 -3.63
CA ILE A 69 -9.53 9.17 -3.00
C ILE A 69 -8.28 8.48 -2.46
N VAL A 70 -8.46 7.36 -1.76
CA VAL A 70 -7.35 6.55 -1.25
C VAL A 70 -6.48 6.04 -2.40
N ALA A 71 -7.06 5.60 -3.51
CA ALA A 71 -6.32 5.15 -4.70
C ALA A 71 -5.50 6.28 -5.32
N ILE A 72 -6.04 7.50 -5.41
CA ILE A 72 -5.30 8.68 -5.90
C ILE A 72 -4.10 8.98 -4.98
N LEU A 73 -4.33 9.03 -3.66
CA LEU A 73 -3.26 9.28 -2.69
C LEU A 73 -2.19 8.19 -2.73
N SER A 74 -2.60 6.93 -2.91
CA SER A 74 -1.69 5.80 -3.10
C SER A 74 -0.85 5.95 -4.36
N LEU A 75 -1.45 6.32 -5.50
CA LEU A 75 -0.72 6.55 -6.75
C LEU A 75 0.27 7.72 -6.65
N VAL A 76 -0.09 8.79 -5.94
CA VAL A 76 0.84 9.91 -5.68
C VAL A 76 2.02 9.43 -4.84
N ALA A 77 1.77 8.71 -3.74
CA ALA A 77 2.83 8.17 -2.89
C ALA A 77 3.74 7.19 -3.65
N LEU A 78 3.16 6.32 -4.49
CA LEU A 78 3.89 5.37 -5.35
C LEU A 78 4.74 6.10 -6.39
N THR A 79 4.20 7.14 -7.04
CA THR A 79 4.96 7.93 -8.01
C THR A 79 6.19 8.56 -7.36
N ILE A 80 6.01 9.17 -6.18
CA ILE A 80 7.11 9.75 -5.42
C ILE A 80 8.15 8.67 -5.03
N ALA A 81 7.70 7.51 -4.54
CA ALA A 81 8.57 6.41 -4.16
C ALA A 81 9.35 5.84 -5.37
N ILE A 82 8.68 5.68 -6.51
CA ILE A 82 9.30 5.19 -7.75
C ILE A 82 10.36 6.19 -8.24
N LEU A 83 10.05 7.48 -8.29
CA LEU A 83 11.01 8.52 -8.67
C LEU A 83 12.20 8.55 -7.71
N ALA A 84 11.95 8.53 -6.40
CA ALA A 84 13.00 8.53 -5.40
C ALA A 84 13.95 7.33 -5.55
N ARG A 85 13.41 6.15 -5.90
CA ARG A 85 14.20 4.94 -6.04
C ARG A 85 14.94 4.86 -7.37
N TYR A 86 14.25 5.04 -8.48
CA TYR A 86 14.77 4.72 -9.82
C TYR A 86 15.36 5.94 -10.53
N ARG A 87 14.79 7.15 -10.34
CA ARG A 87 15.31 8.37 -10.96
C ARG A 87 16.41 9.02 -10.13
N PHE A 88 16.20 9.10 -8.81
CA PHE A 88 17.12 9.75 -7.88
C PHE A 88 17.99 8.77 -7.09
N HIS A 89 17.91 7.47 -7.39
CA HIS A 89 18.76 6.41 -6.86
C HIS A 89 18.88 6.39 -5.33
N MET A 90 17.86 6.93 -4.64
CA MET A 90 17.83 7.09 -3.18
C MET A 90 19.02 7.91 -2.63
N ALA A 91 19.56 8.86 -3.41
CA ALA A 91 20.64 9.74 -2.97
C ALA A 91 20.13 10.77 -1.95
N GLY A 92 20.90 11.00 -0.88
CA GLY A 92 20.59 12.00 0.14
C GLY A 92 19.18 11.86 0.72
N ALA A 93 18.39 12.93 0.67
CA ALA A 93 17.01 12.96 1.17
C ALA A 93 16.06 12.00 0.44
N TRP A 94 16.33 11.68 -0.82
CA TRP A 94 15.49 10.77 -1.62
C TRP A 94 15.40 9.35 -1.03
N ARG A 95 16.38 8.94 -0.25
CA ARG A 95 16.32 7.69 0.51
C ARG A 95 15.15 7.70 1.50
N THR A 96 15.04 8.73 2.31
CA THR A 96 13.93 8.87 3.27
C THR A 96 12.61 9.04 2.54
N THR A 97 12.58 9.83 1.46
CA THR A 97 11.40 10.00 0.60
C THR A 97 10.90 8.66 0.05
N TYR A 98 11.81 7.80 -0.43
CA TYR A 98 11.46 6.44 -0.88
C TYR A 98 10.84 5.61 0.25
N VAL A 99 11.48 5.58 1.42
CA VAL A 99 11.00 4.79 2.57
C VAL A 99 9.60 5.25 2.99
N VAL A 100 9.41 6.56 3.15
CA VAL A 100 8.12 7.14 3.56
C VAL A 100 7.05 6.87 2.50
N GLY A 101 7.35 7.09 1.23
CA GLY A 101 6.41 6.84 0.15
C GLY A 101 5.99 5.36 0.04
N ALA A 102 6.95 4.43 0.18
CA ALA A 102 6.67 3.00 0.17
C ALA A 102 5.80 2.57 1.36
N VAL A 103 6.09 3.07 2.57
CA VAL A 103 5.31 2.78 3.78
C VAL A 103 3.90 3.35 3.68
N ILE A 104 3.73 4.57 3.16
CA ILE A 104 2.42 5.19 2.93
C ILE A 104 1.60 4.39 1.91
N ALA A 105 2.21 3.96 0.81
CA ALA A 105 1.52 3.16 -0.20
C ALA A 105 1.04 1.81 0.36
N LEU A 106 1.87 1.15 1.16
CA LEU A 106 1.47 -0.08 1.86
C LEU A 106 0.37 0.18 2.89
N TYR A 107 0.47 1.29 3.65
CA TYR A 107 -0.57 1.70 4.58
C TYR A 107 -1.92 1.84 3.89
N PHE A 108 -1.99 2.53 2.76
CA PHE A 108 -3.25 2.68 2.02
C PHE A 108 -3.83 1.35 1.54
N ASN A 109 -2.98 0.43 1.11
CA ASN A 109 -3.41 -0.92 0.76
C ASN A 109 -4.01 -1.66 1.98
N CYS A 110 -3.35 -1.60 3.13
CA CYS A 110 -3.85 -2.19 4.38
C CYS A 110 -5.10 -1.48 4.89
N PHE A 111 -5.18 -0.15 4.78
CA PHE A 111 -6.36 0.63 5.13
C PHE A 111 -7.60 0.12 4.38
N VAL A 112 -7.49 -0.02 3.05
CA VAL A 112 -8.59 -0.58 2.23
C VAL A 112 -8.85 -2.03 2.59
N GLY A 113 -7.80 -2.81 2.91
CA GLY A 113 -7.94 -4.18 3.40
C GLY A 113 -8.82 -4.28 4.66
N VAL A 114 -8.63 -3.38 5.61
CA VAL A 114 -9.47 -3.29 6.82
C VAL A 114 -10.91 -2.91 6.46
N VAL A 115 -11.11 -1.91 5.59
CA VAL A 115 -12.45 -1.55 5.08
C VAL A 115 -13.16 -2.77 4.50
N GLN A 116 -12.48 -3.52 3.63
CA GLN A 116 -13.03 -4.72 2.99
C GLN A 116 -13.30 -5.86 3.99
N ALA A 117 -12.45 -6.01 5.02
CA ALA A 117 -12.68 -6.99 6.07
C ALA A 117 -13.96 -6.68 6.86
N PHE A 118 -14.17 -5.43 7.24
CA PHE A 118 -15.40 -5.00 7.94
C PHE A 118 -16.65 -5.04 7.06
N GLU A 119 -16.49 -4.97 5.74
CA GLU A 119 -17.61 -5.08 4.80
C GLU A 119 -18.02 -6.54 4.54
N LYS A 120 -17.04 -7.45 4.43
CA LYS A 120 -17.25 -8.81 3.91
C LYS A 120 -17.21 -9.91 4.95
N VAL A 121 -16.54 -9.71 6.10
CA VAL A 121 -16.49 -10.71 7.18
C VAL A 121 -17.71 -10.52 8.08
N PRO A 122 -18.64 -11.51 8.20
CA PRO A 122 -19.90 -11.33 8.92
C PRO A 122 -19.76 -10.87 10.36
N THR A 123 -18.79 -11.39 11.08
CA THR A 123 -18.52 -11.02 12.48
C THR A 123 -18.05 -9.57 12.62
N LEU A 124 -17.15 -9.12 11.74
CA LEU A 124 -16.67 -7.73 11.73
C LEU A 124 -17.77 -6.78 11.27
N LYS A 125 -18.53 -7.17 10.24
CA LYS A 125 -19.68 -6.38 9.76
C LYS A 125 -20.74 -6.21 10.86
N ALA A 126 -20.98 -7.22 11.68
CA ALA A 126 -21.91 -7.11 12.82
C ALA A 126 -21.42 -6.13 13.88
N LEU A 127 -20.09 -5.97 14.06
CA LEU A 127 -19.50 -5.03 15.00
C LEU A 127 -19.51 -3.57 14.51
N ALA A 128 -19.48 -3.35 13.19
CA ALA A 128 -19.48 -2.03 12.59
C ALA A 128 -20.25 -2.04 11.25
N PRO A 129 -21.59 -2.14 11.28
CA PRO A 129 -22.43 -2.28 10.08
C PRO A 129 -22.31 -1.10 9.10
N THR A 130 -22.07 0.12 9.61
CA THR A 130 -21.96 1.35 8.80
C THR A 130 -20.51 1.83 8.67
N GLN A 131 -19.55 1.14 9.27
CA GLN A 131 -18.13 1.54 9.32
C GLN A 131 -17.90 2.92 9.98
N LYS A 132 -18.81 3.34 10.85
CA LYS A 132 -18.71 4.55 11.68
C LYS A 132 -18.60 4.23 13.17
N GLU A 133 -18.81 2.98 13.53
CA GLU A 133 -18.81 2.49 14.89
C GLU A 133 -17.38 2.39 15.45
N PRO A 134 -17.23 2.50 16.80
CA PRO A 134 -15.92 2.48 17.45
C PRO A 134 -14.99 1.33 17.06
N PRO A 135 -15.45 0.07 16.88
CA PRO A 135 -14.56 -1.02 16.51
C PRO A 135 -13.82 -0.80 15.18
N PHE A 136 -14.50 -0.24 14.18
CA PHE A 136 -13.87 0.09 12.91
C PHE A 136 -12.85 1.22 13.05
N LEU A 137 -13.23 2.29 13.77
CA LEU A 137 -12.34 3.43 14.00
C LEU A 137 -11.08 3.00 14.76
N VAL A 138 -11.24 2.20 15.82
CA VAL A 138 -10.11 1.67 16.61
C VAL A 138 -9.19 0.82 15.73
N ALA A 139 -9.74 -0.07 14.90
CA ALA A 139 -8.93 -0.89 13.98
C ALA A 139 -8.10 0.00 13.02
N GLN A 140 -8.70 1.03 12.44
CA GLN A 140 -8.00 1.95 11.54
C GLN A 140 -6.91 2.78 12.27
N LEU A 141 -7.19 3.24 13.49
CA LEU A 141 -6.21 3.98 14.30
C LEU A 141 -5.04 3.09 14.72
N VAL A 142 -5.28 1.84 15.07
CA VAL A 142 -4.22 0.87 15.40
C VAL A 142 -3.34 0.63 14.17
N VAL A 143 -3.93 0.40 13.01
CA VAL A 143 -3.18 0.23 11.76
C VAL A 143 -2.36 1.47 11.46
N LEU A 144 -2.95 2.68 11.55
CA LEU A 144 -2.23 3.93 11.35
C LEU A 144 -1.03 4.06 12.30
N ALA A 145 -1.24 3.81 13.61
CA ALA A 145 -0.17 3.91 14.60
C ALA A 145 0.99 2.94 14.30
N ILE A 146 0.68 1.70 13.90
CA ILE A 146 1.68 0.71 13.49
C ILE A 146 2.48 1.23 12.30
N PHE A 147 1.82 1.74 11.26
CA PHE A 147 2.49 2.21 10.05
C PHE A 147 3.31 3.48 10.29
N VAL A 148 2.86 4.39 11.16
CA VAL A 148 3.65 5.56 11.58
C VAL A 148 4.93 5.09 12.29
N ALA A 149 4.83 4.15 13.23
CA ALA A 149 5.99 3.59 13.93
C ALA A 149 6.95 2.89 12.94
N LEU A 150 6.43 2.04 12.05
CA LEU A 150 7.23 1.37 11.02
C LEU A 150 7.93 2.37 10.11
N GLY A 151 7.24 3.42 9.68
CA GLY A 151 7.79 4.46 8.81
C GLY A 151 8.94 5.21 9.49
N ILE A 152 8.77 5.63 10.74
CA ILE A 152 9.81 6.32 11.52
C ILE A 152 11.02 5.41 11.71
N ILE A 153 10.81 4.15 12.13
CA ILE A 153 11.90 3.21 12.39
C ILE A 153 12.64 2.87 11.09
N ALA A 154 11.89 2.59 9.99
CA ALA A 154 12.48 2.29 8.70
C ALA A 154 13.28 3.48 8.15
N ALA A 155 12.77 4.71 8.23
CA ALA A 155 13.47 5.91 7.79
C ALA A 155 14.77 6.16 8.56
N ARG A 156 14.79 5.84 9.85
CA ARG A 156 15.99 5.95 10.70
C ARG A 156 16.99 4.83 10.47
N ARG A 157 16.53 3.61 10.24
CA ARG A 157 17.40 2.41 10.12
C ARG A 157 17.92 2.18 8.71
N PHE A 158 17.10 2.44 7.69
CA PHE A 158 17.50 2.18 6.31
C PHE A 158 18.64 3.11 5.89
N ARG A 159 19.82 2.53 5.70
CA ARG A 159 21.01 3.22 5.19
C ARG A 159 21.24 2.73 3.75
N SER A 160 21.26 3.64 2.79
CA SER A 160 21.79 3.29 1.47
C SER A 160 23.29 3.04 1.66
N VAL A 161 23.74 1.84 1.32
CA VAL A 161 25.19 1.59 1.23
C VAL A 161 25.71 2.55 0.17
N SER A 162 26.37 3.64 0.59
CA SER A 162 27.22 4.41 -0.29
C SER A 162 28.21 3.42 -0.88
N MET A 163 28.32 3.37 -2.20
CA MET A 163 29.43 2.65 -2.82
C MET A 163 30.69 3.25 -2.23
N LEU A 164 31.40 2.46 -1.43
CA LEU A 164 32.78 2.76 -1.08
C LEU A 164 33.52 2.88 -2.42
N PRO A 165 34.25 3.97 -2.68
CA PRO A 165 35.15 4.00 -3.83
C PRO A 165 36.14 2.85 -3.68
N ALA A 166 36.29 2.10 -4.75
CA ALA A 166 37.30 1.06 -4.87
C ALA A 166 38.68 1.68 -4.80
#